data_40b191f5a48b20c442d4c1a1d3ce36c4
#
_entry.id   40b191f5a48b20c442d4c1a1d3ce36c4
#
_cell.length_a   1.000
_cell.length_b   1.000
_cell.length_c   1.000
_cell.angle_alpha   90.00
_cell.angle_beta   90.00
_cell.angle_gamma   90.00
#
_symmetry.space_group_name_H-M   'P 1'
#
loop_
_entity.id
_entity.type
_entity.pdbx_description
1 polymer ?
#
loop_
_entity_poly.entity_id
_entity_poly.type
_entity_poly.pdbx_seq_one_letter_code
_entity_poly.pdbx_strand_id
1 'polypeptide(L)'
;NLLHQRSVLSNVMQPLKIRGFQKEKRKEKALEMLRVVGLEDKKNEYPSRLSGGQRQRVAIARALASDPKVLLCDEATSALDPKITAEILDLLNEINRTRKLTVVIITHEMSVVEKICSRVAIIDNGELAEIGEVKEIFRNPRSDAARKLVFPNNPFDPSGKDARLIRLVFDGLAASRPFIAELVESTGIKVNI
;
A
#
# COMPACT_ATOMS: atom_id res chain seq x y z
N ASN A 1 4.19 -9.70 13.87
CA ASN A 1 3.81 -9.48 15.28
C ASN A 1 5.02 -9.13 16.13
N LEU A 2 4.91 -8.14 17.05
CA LEU A 2 5.96 -7.76 17.98
C LEU A 2 6.00 -8.72 19.20
N LEU A 3 7.18 -8.84 19.79
CA LEU A 3 7.37 -9.61 21.03
C LEU A 3 6.89 -8.75 22.20
N HIS A 4 5.72 -9.06 22.76
CA HIS A 4 5.03 -8.24 23.78
C HIS A 4 5.82 -8.10 25.10
N GLN A 5 6.61 -9.11 25.45
CA GLN A 5 7.44 -9.13 26.67
C GLN A 5 8.79 -8.42 26.50
N ARG A 6 9.03 -7.75 25.36
CA ARG A 6 10.28 -7.06 25.06
C ARG A 6 10.04 -5.60 24.74
N SER A 7 10.97 -4.74 25.14
CA SER A 7 10.92 -3.33 24.78
C SER A 7 11.01 -3.13 23.26
N VAL A 8 10.64 -1.96 22.79
CA VAL A 8 10.75 -1.52 21.39
C VAL A 8 12.17 -1.76 20.87
N LEU A 9 13.20 -1.28 21.59
CA LEU A 9 14.59 -1.48 21.20
C LEU A 9 14.95 -2.98 21.10
N SER A 10 14.53 -3.79 22.07
CA SER A 10 14.78 -5.23 22.08
C SER A 10 14.10 -5.95 20.91
N ASN A 11 12.92 -5.49 20.48
CA ASN A 11 12.24 -5.99 19.30
C ASN A 11 13.06 -5.73 18.04
N VAL A 12 13.55 -4.50 17.86
CA VAL A 12 14.34 -4.13 16.66
C VAL A 12 15.72 -4.80 16.67
N MET A 13 16.31 -5.04 17.83
CA MET A 13 17.58 -5.78 17.97
C MET A 13 17.46 -7.28 17.66
N GLN A 14 16.27 -7.85 17.69
CA GLN A 14 16.08 -9.31 17.61
C GLN A 14 16.66 -9.95 16.33
N PRO A 15 16.39 -9.46 15.11
CA PRO A 15 16.97 -10.05 13.89
C PRO A 15 18.49 -9.96 13.87
N LEU A 16 19.06 -8.87 14.40
CA LEU A 16 20.51 -8.69 14.50
C LEU A 16 21.14 -9.69 15.48
N LYS A 17 20.43 -10.02 16.56
CA LYS A 17 20.87 -11.06 17.51
C LYS A 17 20.93 -12.43 16.85
N ILE A 18 19.91 -12.78 16.07
CA ILE A 18 19.86 -14.05 15.34
C ILE A 18 21.02 -14.15 14.33
N ARG A 19 21.39 -13.04 13.69
CA ARG A 19 22.51 -12.96 12.74
C ARG A 19 23.89 -12.88 13.39
N GLY A 20 24.00 -12.97 14.72
CA GLY A 20 25.27 -13.02 15.43
C GLY A 20 25.99 -11.67 15.61
N PHE A 21 25.33 -10.53 15.36
CA PHE A 21 25.95 -9.22 15.57
C PHE A 21 26.35 -9.02 17.05
N GLN A 22 27.46 -8.32 17.29
CA GLN A 22 27.88 -7.92 18.64
C GLN A 22 26.87 -6.97 19.29
N LYS A 23 26.75 -6.99 20.60
CA LYS A 23 25.70 -6.29 21.36
C LYS A 23 25.69 -4.78 21.10
N GLU A 24 26.85 -4.17 21.05
CA GLU A 24 27.02 -2.73 20.84
C GLU A 24 26.55 -2.33 19.44
N LYS A 25 26.99 -3.03 18.42
CA LYS A 25 26.57 -2.82 17.03
C LYS A 25 25.07 -3.06 16.83
N ARG A 26 24.48 -4.04 17.53
CA ARG A 26 23.03 -4.27 17.49
C ARG A 26 22.26 -3.08 18.03
N LYS A 27 22.73 -2.51 19.15
CA LYS A 27 22.06 -1.37 19.78
C LYS A 27 22.14 -0.13 18.91
N GLU A 28 23.31 0.16 18.36
CA GLU A 28 23.53 1.29 17.46
C GLU A 28 22.62 1.21 16.24
N LYS A 29 22.64 0.07 15.53
CA LYS A 29 21.83 -0.13 14.34
C LYS A 29 20.32 -0.12 14.63
N ALA A 30 19.89 -0.67 15.76
CA ALA A 30 18.51 -0.63 16.17
C ALA A 30 18.03 0.79 16.48
N LEU A 31 18.87 1.62 17.11
CA LEU A 31 18.57 3.03 17.34
C LEU A 31 18.50 3.82 16.04
N GLU A 32 19.41 3.56 15.09
CA GLU A 32 19.34 4.14 13.74
C GLU A 32 17.97 3.83 13.09
N MET A 33 17.51 2.57 13.12
CA MET A 33 16.21 2.20 12.52
C MET A 33 15.04 2.83 13.25
N LEU A 34 15.13 2.99 14.57
CA LEU A 34 14.10 3.70 15.33
C LEU A 34 14.02 5.20 14.98
N ARG A 35 15.16 5.84 14.66
CA ARG A 35 15.16 7.22 14.13
C ARG A 35 14.49 7.31 12.78
N VAL A 36 14.77 6.37 11.88
CA VAL A 36 14.15 6.31 10.53
C VAL A 36 12.64 6.27 10.62
N VAL A 37 12.07 5.57 11.61
CA VAL A 37 10.61 5.47 11.77
C VAL A 37 10.05 6.49 12.78
N GLY A 38 10.88 7.40 13.33
CA GLY A 38 10.47 8.47 14.25
C GLY A 38 10.05 7.98 15.65
N LEU A 39 10.66 6.90 16.16
CA LEU A 39 10.30 6.30 17.46
C LEU A 39 11.50 6.07 18.41
N GLU A 40 12.57 6.87 18.27
CA GLU A 40 13.73 6.74 19.17
C GLU A 40 13.39 7.04 20.63
N ASP A 41 12.50 8.00 20.87
CA ASP A 41 11.98 8.37 22.19
C ASP A 41 11.23 7.23 22.88
N LYS A 42 10.64 6.32 22.10
CA LYS A 42 9.88 5.15 22.58
C LYS A 42 10.70 3.87 22.75
N LYS A 43 12.03 3.93 22.63
CA LYS A 43 12.92 2.75 22.65
C LYS A 43 12.77 1.84 23.88
N ASN A 44 12.41 2.40 25.03
CA ASN A 44 12.25 1.67 26.30
C ASN A 44 10.80 1.21 26.55
N GLU A 45 9.84 1.70 25.75
CA GLU A 45 8.43 1.32 25.87
C GLU A 45 8.20 -0.13 25.42
N TYR A 46 7.07 -0.67 25.87
CA TYR A 46 6.62 -2.00 25.47
C TYR A 46 5.51 -1.88 24.42
N PRO A 47 5.32 -2.91 23.55
CA PRO A 47 4.29 -2.87 22.50
C PRO A 47 2.87 -2.59 23.01
N SER A 48 2.55 -2.97 24.25
CA SER A 48 1.26 -2.72 24.89
C SER A 48 0.97 -1.23 25.15
N ARG A 49 2.00 -0.39 25.19
CA ARG A 49 1.88 1.08 25.40
C ARG A 49 1.91 1.87 24.09
N LEU A 50 1.96 1.20 22.94
CA LEU A 50 2.03 1.82 21.64
C LEU A 50 0.67 1.82 20.94
N SER A 51 0.38 2.87 20.16
CA SER A 51 -0.73 2.87 19.21
C SER A 51 -0.53 1.82 18.09
N GLY A 52 -1.58 1.51 17.32
CA GLY A 52 -1.51 0.60 16.17
C GLY A 52 -0.42 1.03 15.17
N GLY A 53 -0.44 2.29 14.76
CA GLY A 53 0.56 2.85 13.84
C GLY A 53 1.98 2.84 14.40
N GLN A 54 2.15 3.11 15.70
CA GLN A 54 3.47 3.00 16.35
C GLN A 54 3.96 1.56 16.35
N ARG A 55 3.11 0.58 16.67
CA ARG A 55 3.48 -0.84 16.57
C ARG A 55 3.91 -1.22 15.15
N GLN A 56 3.21 -0.72 14.13
CA GLN A 56 3.57 -0.95 12.74
C GLN A 56 4.93 -0.33 12.38
N ARG A 57 5.19 0.90 12.79
CA ARG A 57 6.50 1.57 12.61
C ARG A 57 7.64 0.78 13.27
N VAL A 58 7.43 0.22 14.47
CA VAL A 58 8.41 -0.67 15.13
C VAL A 58 8.62 -1.96 14.33
N ALA A 59 7.57 -2.54 13.76
CA ALA A 59 7.69 -3.74 12.92
C ALA A 59 8.52 -3.45 11.65
N ILE A 60 8.30 -2.29 11.02
CA ILE A 60 9.10 -1.81 9.88
C ILE A 60 10.56 -1.62 10.30
N ALA A 61 10.85 -0.92 11.42
CA ALA A 61 12.20 -0.73 11.92
C ALA A 61 12.92 -2.05 12.19
N ARG A 62 12.21 -3.04 12.75
CA ARG A 62 12.73 -4.39 12.98
C ARG A 62 13.09 -5.10 11.68
N ALA A 63 12.25 -5.00 10.65
CA ALA A 63 12.52 -5.58 9.35
C ALA A 63 13.74 -4.92 8.67
N LEU A 64 13.83 -3.60 8.73
CA LEU A 64 14.94 -2.82 8.16
C LEU A 64 16.28 -3.06 8.86
N ALA A 65 16.29 -3.45 10.15
CA ALA A 65 17.51 -3.66 10.91
C ALA A 65 18.46 -4.69 10.27
N SER A 66 17.93 -5.63 9.48
CA SER A 66 18.72 -6.64 8.78
C SER A 66 19.30 -6.18 7.43
N ASP A 67 19.15 -4.92 7.03
CA ASP A 67 19.49 -4.38 5.71
C ASP A 67 18.95 -5.27 4.56
N PRO A 68 17.63 -5.44 4.49
CA PRO A 68 17.03 -6.28 3.46
C PRO A 68 17.12 -5.57 2.10
N LYS A 69 17.18 -6.36 1.01
CA LYS A 69 16.99 -5.84 -0.36
C LYS A 69 15.52 -5.70 -0.72
N VAL A 70 14.66 -6.48 -0.07
CA VAL A 70 13.21 -6.50 -0.27
C VAL A 70 12.52 -6.44 1.08
N LEU A 71 11.57 -5.53 1.24
CA LEU A 71 10.67 -5.44 2.38
C LEU A 71 9.30 -5.97 1.97
N LEU A 72 8.84 -7.03 2.61
CA LEU A 72 7.52 -7.59 2.40
C LEU A 72 6.56 -7.06 3.47
N CYS A 73 5.49 -6.43 3.05
CA CYS A 73 4.43 -5.88 3.89
C CYS A 73 3.13 -6.62 3.60
N ASP A 74 2.73 -7.48 4.52
CA ASP A 74 1.48 -8.24 4.44
C ASP A 74 0.42 -7.52 5.26
N GLU A 75 -0.63 -7.02 4.58
CA GLU A 75 -1.74 -6.25 5.17
C GLU A 75 -1.30 -5.19 6.19
N ALA A 76 -0.22 -4.46 5.87
CA ALA A 76 0.44 -3.57 6.81
C ALA A 76 -0.43 -2.41 7.33
N THR A 77 -1.59 -2.17 6.72
CA THR A 77 -2.48 -1.05 7.01
C THR A 77 -3.93 -1.46 7.33
N SER A 78 -4.30 -2.73 7.17
CA SER A 78 -5.69 -3.21 7.26
C SER A 78 -6.41 -2.97 8.60
N ALA A 79 -5.66 -2.77 9.69
CA ALA A 79 -6.21 -2.53 11.03
C ALA A 79 -5.97 -1.09 11.53
N LEU A 80 -5.66 -0.16 10.62
CA LEU A 80 -5.34 1.23 10.94
C LEU A 80 -6.41 2.17 10.38
N ASP A 81 -6.60 3.31 11.02
CA ASP A 81 -7.44 4.36 10.47
C ASP A 81 -6.82 4.99 9.21
N PRO A 82 -7.60 5.64 8.33
CA PRO A 82 -7.11 6.15 7.06
C PRO A 82 -5.96 7.16 7.19
N LYS A 83 -5.94 7.96 8.26
CA LYS A 83 -4.86 8.93 8.49
C LYS A 83 -3.55 8.23 8.82
N ILE A 84 -3.59 7.28 9.72
CA ILE A 84 -2.40 6.48 10.11
C ILE A 84 -1.93 5.61 8.93
N THR A 85 -2.86 5.04 8.16
CA THR A 85 -2.56 4.36 6.90
C THR A 85 -1.74 5.26 5.98
N ALA A 86 -2.20 6.49 5.74
CA ALA A 86 -1.48 7.45 4.89
C ALA A 86 -0.05 7.71 5.39
N GLU A 87 0.12 7.92 6.70
CA GLU A 87 1.43 8.13 7.32
C GLU A 87 2.39 6.93 7.18
N ILE A 88 1.87 5.70 7.27
CA ILE A 88 2.67 4.49 7.07
C ILE A 88 3.08 4.34 5.60
N LEU A 89 2.18 4.62 4.65
CA LEU A 89 2.49 4.58 3.23
C LEU A 89 3.53 5.62 2.83
N ASP A 90 3.43 6.83 3.36
CA ASP A 90 4.40 7.90 3.13
C ASP A 90 5.79 7.52 3.68
N LEU A 91 5.84 6.90 4.88
CA LEU A 91 7.07 6.35 5.45
C LEU A 91 7.68 5.26 4.56
N LEU A 92 6.87 4.31 4.06
CA LEU A 92 7.35 3.24 3.17
C LEU A 92 7.90 3.82 1.85
N ASN A 93 7.26 4.84 1.29
CA ASN A 93 7.71 5.52 0.09
C ASN A 93 9.05 6.25 0.32
N GLU A 94 9.20 6.93 1.46
CA GLU A 94 10.46 7.56 1.85
C GLU A 94 11.60 6.54 2.00
N ILE A 95 11.33 5.41 2.67
CA ILE A 95 12.28 4.32 2.83
C ILE A 95 12.67 3.72 1.48
N ASN A 96 11.71 3.46 0.60
CA ASN A 96 11.96 2.96 -0.76
C ASN A 96 12.93 3.89 -1.51
N ARG A 97 12.64 5.20 -1.50
CA ARG A 97 13.43 6.21 -2.21
C ARG A 97 14.83 6.39 -1.63
N THR A 98 14.95 6.50 -0.30
CA THR A 98 16.22 6.82 0.37
C THR A 98 17.15 5.62 0.49
N ARG A 99 16.61 4.43 0.69
CA ARG A 99 17.39 3.18 0.85
C ARG A 99 17.46 2.33 -0.41
N LYS A 100 16.83 2.73 -1.50
CA LYS A 100 16.76 1.99 -2.78
C LYS A 100 16.33 0.53 -2.58
N LEU A 101 15.39 0.31 -1.67
CA LEU A 101 14.88 -0.97 -1.25
C LEU A 101 13.60 -1.28 -2.02
N THR A 102 13.44 -2.49 -2.52
CA THR A 102 12.17 -2.93 -3.10
C THR A 102 11.15 -3.17 -2.00
N VAL A 103 9.98 -2.52 -2.09
CA VAL A 103 8.85 -2.75 -1.19
C VAL A 103 7.79 -3.56 -1.93
N VAL A 104 7.40 -4.69 -1.37
CA VAL A 104 6.29 -5.53 -1.86
C VAL A 104 5.16 -5.43 -0.84
N ILE A 105 3.99 -5.00 -1.28
CA ILE A 105 2.81 -4.83 -0.43
C ILE A 105 1.75 -5.84 -0.85
N ILE A 106 1.25 -6.62 0.08
CA ILE A 106 0.09 -7.49 -0.10
C ILE A 106 -1.10 -6.75 0.52
N THR A 107 -2.10 -6.48 -0.29
CA THR A 107 -3.30 -5.75 0.15
C THR A 107 -4.48 -6.07 -0.78
N HIS A 108 -5.68 -5.96 -0.24
CA HIS A 108 -6.93 -5.94 -1.01
C HIS A 108 -7.48 -4.51 -1.20
N GLU A 109 -6.79 -3.50 -0.68
CA GLU A 109 -7.18 -2.09 -0.77
C GLU A 109 -6.60 -1.44 -2.02
N MET A 110 -7.42 -1.19 -3.04
CA MET A 110 -6.98 -0.58 -4.30
C MET A 110 -6.45 0.84 -4.12
N SER A 111 -6.96 1.60 -3.16
CA SER A 111 -6.47 2.92 -2.79
C SER A 111 -5.01 2.92 -2.33
N VAL A 112 -4.58 1.86 -1.64
CA VAL A 112 -3.17 1.66 -1.25
C VAL A 112 -2.31 1.39 -2.49
N VAL A 113 -2.80 0.55 -3.41
CA VAL A 113 -2.09 0.22 -4.66
C VAL A 113 -1.88 1.48 -5.50
N GLU A 114 -2.93 2.29 -5.70
CA GLU A 114 -2.85 3.55 -6.47
C GLU A 114 -1.89 4.55 -5.84
N LYS A 115 -1.90 4.66 -4.51
CA LYS A 115 -1.12 5.69 -3.81
C LYS A 115 0.39 5.44 -3.86
N ILE A 116 0.84 4.18 -3.75
CA ILE A 116 2.26 3.91 -3.49
C ILE A 116 2.91 2.97 -4.52
N CYS A 117 2.14 2.09 -5.19
CA CYS A 117 2.70 1.07 -6.05
C CYS A 117 2.94 1.59 -7.47
N SER A 118 4.06 1.22 -8.07
CA SER A 118 4.33 1.44 -9.50
C SER A 118 3.83 0.26 -10.36
N ARG A 119 3.90 -0.95 -9.82
CA ARG A 119 3.46 -2.19 -10.46
C ARG A 119 2.54 -2.97 -9.54
N VAL A 120 1.64 -3.74 -10.12
CA VAL A 120 0.72 -4.63 -9.39
C VAL A 120 0.71 -6.01 -10.04
N ALA A 121 0.61 -7.03 -9.20
CA ALA A 121 0.29 -8.40 -9.58
C ALA A 121 -1.03 -8.78 -8.92
N ILE A 122 -2.01 -9.17 -9.72
CA ILE A 122 -3.33 -9.59 -9.25
C ILE A 122 -3.35 -11.11 -9.19
N ILE A 123 -3.66 -11.63 -8.01
CA ILE A 123 -3.75 -13.06 -7.75
C ILE A 123 -5.22 -13.41 -7.54
N ASP A 124 -5.70 -14.41 -8.25
CA ASP A 124 -7.05 -14.96 -8.12
C ASP A 124 -6.97 -16.48 -8.00
N ASN A 125 -7.64 -17.06 -7.00
CA ASN A 125 -7.64 -18.52 -6.72
C ASN A 125 -6.23 -19.14 -6.65
N GLY A 126 -5.22 -18.38 -6.15
CA GLY A 126 -3.84 -18.84 -6.02
C GLY A 126 -3.01 -18.76 -7.32
N GLU A 127 -3.59 -18.26 -8.40
CA GLU A 127 -2.90 -18.08 -9.68
C GLU A 127 -2.70 -16.60 -10.02
N LEU A 128 -1.66 -16.29 -10.80
CA LEU A 128 -1.40 -14.95 -11.30
C LEU A 128 -2.39 -14.63 -12.43
N ALA A 129 -3.39 -13.79 -12.15
CA ALA A 129 -4.40 -13.40 -13.12
C ALA A 129 -3.91 -12.28 -14.05
N GLU A 130 -3.19 -11.29 -13.51
CA GLU A 130 -2.67 -10.17 -14.29
C GLU A 130 -1.47 -9.52 -13.59
N ILE A 131 -0.51 -8.98 -14.37
CA ILE A 131 0.62 -8.21 -13.85
C ILE A 131 0.95 -7.07 -14.81
N GLY A 132 1.23 -5.89 -14.25
CA GLY A 132 1.60 -4.73 -15.08
C GLY A 132 1.85 -3.47 -14.25
N GLU A 133 1.97 -2.34 -14.94
CA GLU A 133 1.99 -1.04 -14.30
C GLU A 133 0.62 -0.70 -13.74
N VAL A 134 0.57 -0.10 -12.55
CA VAL A 134 -0.69 0.26 -11.87
C VAL A 134 -1.57 1.12 -12.79
N LYS A 135 -1.00 2.15 -13.41
CA LYS A 135 -1.73 3.07 -14.31
C LYS A 135 -2.39 2.34 -15.49
N GLU A 136 -1.71 1.34 -16.07
CA GLU A 136 -2.23 0.58 -17.20
C GLU A 136 -3.36 -0.35 -16.78
N ILE A 137 -3.17 -1.10 -15.68
CA ILE A 137 -4.19 -2.04 -15.17
C ILE A 137 -5.45 -1.29 -14.71
N PHE A 138 -5.28 -0.14 -14.03
CA PHE A 138 -6.42 0.66 -13.61
C PHE A 138 -7.16 1.31 -14.77
N ARG A 139 -6.46 1.64 -15.85
CA ARG A 139 -7.08 2.20 -17.07
C ARG A 139 -7.78 1.15 -17.92
N ASN A 140 -7.17 -0.03 -18.07
CA ASN A 140 -7.64 -1.07 -18.97
C ASN A 140 -7.36 -2.48 -18.43
N PRO A 141 -8.08 -2.92 -17.36
CA PRO A 141 -7.92 -4.26 -16.81
C PRO A 141 -8.35 -5.32 -17.81
N ARG A 142 -7.48 -6.32 -18.04
CA ARG A 142 -7.71 -7.37 -19.04
C ARG A 142 -8.40 -8.59 -18.45
N SER A 143 -7.98 -9.01 -17.23
CA SER A 143 -8.57 -10.15 -16.55
C SER A 143 -9.89 -9.80 -15.86
N ASP A 144 -10.76 -10.79 -15.69
CA ASP A 144 -12.01 -10.60 -14.92
C ASP A 144 -11.75 -10.29 -13.46
N ALA A 145 -10.70 -10.86 -12.88
CA ALA A 145 -10.25 -10.55 -11.52
C ALA A 145 -9.85 -9.08 -11.40
N ALA A 146 -9.06 -8.56 -12.34
CA ALA A 146 -8.67 -7.15 -12.35
C ALA A 146 -9.89 -6.23 -12.52
N ARG A 147 -10.82 -6.56 -13.41
CA ARG A 147 -12.06 -5.79 -13.60
C ARG A 147 -12.89 -5.71 -12.34
N LYS A 148 -13.05 -6.82 -11.61
CA LYS A 148 -13.78 -6.86 -10.34
C LYS A 148 -13.12 -6.01 -9.25
N LEU A 149 -11.77 -6.00 -9.18
CA LEU A 149 -11.02 -5.23 -8.20
C LEU A 149 -10.99 -3.73 -8.51
N VAL A 150 -10.75 -3.37 -9.76
CA VAL A 150 -10.67 -1.97 -10.19
C VAL A 150 -12.04 -1.33 -10.26
N PHE A 151 -13.07 -2.11 -10.55
CA PHE A 151 -14.45 -1.65 -10.73
C PHE A 151 -15.44 -2.47 -9.90
N PRO A 152 -15.36 -2.44 -8.56
CA PRO A 152 -16.17 -3.29 -7.69
C PRO A 152 -17.69 -3.02 -7.80
N ASN A 153 -18.07 -1.79 -8.18
CA ASN A 153 -19.47 -1.40 -8.37
C ASN A 153 -19.73 -1.29 -9.88
N ASN A 154 -20.09 -2.38 -10.52
CA ASN A 154 -20.65 -2.35 -11.85
C ASN A 154 -22.18 -2.62 -11.74
N PRO A 155 -23.00 -1.62 -11.34
CA PRO A 155 -24.42 -1.81 -11.01
C PRO A 155 -25.30 -1.96 -12.26
N PHE A 156 -24.72 -1.94 -13.44
CA PHE A 156 -25.49 -1.89 -14.68
C PHE A 156 -25.52 -3.27 -15.35
N ASP A 157 -26.67 -3.94 -15.23
CA ASP A 157 -27.06 -5.03 -16.12
C ASP A 157 -27.74 -4.39 -17.34
N PRO A 158 -27.12 -4.42 -18.54
CA PRO A 158 -27.72 -3.87 -19.76
C PRO A 158 -28.81 -4.79 -20.33
N SER A 159 -29.70 -5.32 -19.49
CA SER A 159 -30.85 -6.14 -19.95
C SER A 159 -31.92 -5.36 -20.72
N GLY A 160 -31.79 -4.05 -20.82
CA GLY A 160 -32.58 -3.20 -21.73
C GLY A 160 -32.07 -3.31 -23.17
N LYS A 161 -32.92 -3.73 -24.10
CA LYS A 161 -32.60 -4.03 -25.50
C LYS A 161 -31.94 -2.90 -26.32
N ASP A 162 -31.97 -1.64 -25.80
CA ASP A 162 -31.52 -0.44 -26.54
C ASP A 162 -30.48 0.40 -25.79
N ALA A 163 -29.97 -0.07 -24.60
CA ALA A 163 -28.98 0.66 -23.84
C ALA A 163 -27.55 0.14 -24.09
N ARG A 164 -26.64 1.05 -24.37
CA ARG A 164 -25.20 0.76 -24.46
C ARG A 164 -24.51 1.35 -23.26
N LEU A 165 -23.73 0.53 -22.54
CA LEU A 165 -22.88 0.99 -21.45
C LEU A 165 -21.57 1.53 -22.04
N ILE A 166 -21.28 2.80 -21.77
CA ILE A 166 -20.00 3.42 -22.08
C ILE A 166 -19.34 3.79 -20.76
N ARG A 167 -18.13 3.30 -20.54
CA ARG A 167 -17.31 3.69 -19.40
C ARG A 167 -16.33 4.76 -19.82
N LEU A 168 -16.34 5.90 -19.11
CA LEU A 168 -15.40 6.98 -19.29
C LEU A 168 -14.41 6.94 -18.11
N VAL A 169 -13.12 6.86 -18.42
CA VAL A 169 -12.04 6.92 -17.44
C VAL A 169 -11.28 8.21 -17.68
N PHE A 170 -11.28 9.09 -16.69
CA PHE A 170 -10.56 10.37 -16.75
C PHE A 170 -9.25 10.26 -15.98
N ASP A 171 -8.15 10.60 -16.61
CA ASP A 171 -6.87 10.78 -15.97
C ASP A 171 -6.63 12.28 -15.66
N GLY A 172 -6.17 12.56 -14.45
CA GLY A 172 -5.69 13.86 -13.95
C GLY A 172 -6.24 15.12 -14.62
N LEU A 173 -5.63 15.57 -15.71
CA LEU A 173 -5.99 16.81 -16.41
C LEU A 173 -7.35 16.75 -17.12
N ALA A 174 -7.78 15.58 -17.57
CA ALA A 174 -9.05 15.41 -18.26
C ALA A 174 -10.26 15.46 -17.30
N ALA A 175 -10.06 15.15 -16.01
CA ALA A 175 -11.13 15.17 -15.01
C ALA A 175 -11.68 16.59 -14.71
N SER A 176 -10.93 17.65 -15.05
CA SER A 176 -11.35 19.04 -14.85
C SER A 176 -12.18 19.62 -15.99
N ARG A 177 -12.34 18.91 -17.11
CA ARG A 177 -13.12 19.37 -18.27
C ARG A 177 -14.56 18.86 -18.20
N PRO A 178 -15.56 19.66 -18.64
CA PRO A 178 -16.96 19.27 -18.68
C PRO A 178 -17.26 18.31 -19.84
N PHE A 179 -16.48 17.22 -19.95
CA PHE A 179 -16.51 16.31 -21.10
C PHE A 179 -17.90 15.73 -21.39
N ILE A 180 -18.67 15.41 -20.34
CA ILE A 180 -20.02 14.85 -20.52
C ILE A 180 -20.95 15.90 -21.12
N ALA A 181 -20.86 17.16 -20.71
CA ALA A 181 -21.64 18.24 -21.28
C ALA A 181 -21.27 18.45 -22.77
N GLU A 182 -19.96 18.52 -23.07
CA GLU A 182 -19.46 18.62 -24.44
C GLU A 182 -19.92 17.44 -25.33
N LEU A 183 -19.92 16.21 -24.78
CA LEU A 183 -20.38 15.01 -25.48
C LEU A 183 -21.89 15.07 -25.77
N VAL A 184 -22.71 15.46 -24.81
CA VAL A 184 -24.16 15.60 -24.95
C VAL A 184 -24.48 16.69 -25.98
N GLU A 185 -23.83 17.85 -25.91
CA GLU A 185 -24.01 18.95 -26.86
C GLU A 185 -23.63 18.56 -28.30
N SER A 186 -22.51 17.84 -28.46
CA SER A 186 -22.00 17.48 -29.80
C SER A 186 -22.73 16.34 -30.45
N THR A 187 -23.32 15.41 -29.66
CA THR A 187 -23.91 14.19 -30.16
C THR A 187 -25.46 14.13 -30.05
N GLY A 188 -26.05 14.98 -29.21
CA GLY A 188 -27.47 14.94 -28.87
C GLY A 188 -27.91 13.68 -28.10
N ILE A 189 -26.95 12.90 -27.59
CA ILE A 189 -27.22 11.67 -26.84
C ILE A 189 -27.73 12.02 -25.43
N LYS A 190 -28.81 11.39 -24.98
CA LYS A 190 -29.26 11.49 -23.59
C LYS A 190 -28.38 10.57 -22.73
N VAL A 191 -27.69 11.15 -21.77
CA VAL A 191 -26.85 10.42 -20.83
C VAL A 191 -27.51 10.41 -19.45
N ASN A 192 -27.62 9.24 -18.84
CA ASN A 192 -27.97 9.08 -17.44
C ASN A 192 -26.69 8.77 -16.66
N ILE A 193 -26.40 9.57 -15.61
CA ILE A 193 -25.17 9.49 -14.80
C ILE A 193 -25.51 8.87 -13.45
#